data_b645966ae8ee7c5b2d0dc33087ca8083
#
_entry.id   b645966ae8ee7c5b2d0dc33087ca8083
#
_cell.length_a   1.000
_cell.length_b   1.000
_cell.length_c   1.000
_cell.angle_alpha   90.00
_cell.angle_beta   90.00
_cell.angle_gamma   90.00
#
_symmetry.space_group_name_H-M   'P 1'
#
loop_
_entity.id
_entity.type
_entity.pdbx_description
1 polymer ?
#
loop_
_entity_poly.entity_id
_entity_poly.type
_entity_poly.pdbx_seq_one_letter_code
_entity_poly.pdbx_strand_id
1 'polypeptide(L)'
;MFTYITTTTVPSFPELQDAYSATLEQANWTVAIPALGLALGPLIWASPADIIGRRPILILGTIMALASTIGAALAPDYSSYMAARFFQGLGVSPASNVGLAVINDTFFEHERGQKLGLWVLAIDQGLLFGPLIGGFVNAAGYRWIQWLSAILFGVVLLAELFFLPETLYPRHLMLAETRGGAAAVQVGDEKTVASSAPSKHADLRKTKKLPFANVTPLPGIQHPKLYDTIIRFAKTFKYTVVPLSIMTYCFGWYWWVLSVVTLVPVAYATYAPHIQG
;
A
#
# COMPACT_ATOMS: atom_id res chain seq x y z
N MET A 1 1.99 -8.14 -2.35
CA MET A 1 2.36 -7.65 -3.70
C MET A 1 3.41 -6.55 -3.69
N PHE A 2 3.29 -5.49 -2.86
CA PHE A 2 4.25 -4.39 -2.92
C PHE A 2 5.69 -4.78 -2.51
N THR A 3 5.89 -5.64 -1.52
CA THR A 3 7.21 -6.18 -1.15
C THR A 3 7.75 -7.19 -2.17
N TYR A 4 6.86 -7.97 -2.78
CA TYR A 4 7.19 -8.90 -3.85
C TYR A 4 7.88 -8.20 -5.02
N ILE A 5 7.35 -7.05 -5.49
CA ILE A 5 7.89 -6.31 -6.63
C ILE A 5 9.32 -5.82 -6.40
N THR A 6 9.64 -5.38 -5.18
CA THR A 6 10.96 -4.84 -4.87
C THR A 6 12.04 -5.93 -4.89
N THR A 7 11.70 -7.17 -4.58
CA THR A 7 12.66 -8.26 -4.40
C THR A 7 12.68 -9.28 -5.53
N THR A 8 11.62 -9.38 -6.33
CA THR A 8 11.51 -10.37 -7.43
C THR A 8 12.59 -10.22 -8.49
N THR A 9 13.11 -9.00 -8.71
CA THR A 9 14.14 -8.72 -9.72
C THR A 9 15.56 -9.00 -9.26
N VAL A 10 15.78 -9.29 -7.97
CA VAL A 10 17.15 -9.52 -7.45
C VAL A 10 17.86 -10.69 -8.15
N PRO A 11 17.21 -11.85 -8.37
CA PRO A 11 17.85 -12.98 -9.05
C PRO A 11 18.22 -12.71 -10.51
N SER A 12 17.58 -11.70 -11.16
CA SER A 12 17.83 -11.38 -12.58
C SER A 12 18.88 -10.27 -12.79
N PHE A 13 19.61 -9.87 -11.77
CA PHE A 13 20.64 -8.84 -11.89
C PHE A 13 21.70 -9.13 -12.98
N PRO A 14 22.27 -10.34 -13.07
CA PRO A 14 23.25 -10.63 -14.12
C PRO A 14 22.67 -10.47 -15.53
N GLU A 15 21.47 -11.01 -15.77
CA GLU A 15 20.81 -10.89 -17.07
C GLU A 15 20.40 -9.47 -17.40
N LEU A 16 20.03 -8.69 -16.38
CA LEU A 16 19.68 -7.27 -16.55
C LEU A 16 20.92 -6.44 -16.90
N GLN A 17 22.09 -6.77 -16.32
CA GLN A 17 23.36 -6.15 -16.67
C GLN A 17 23.74 -6.41 -18.13
N ASP A 18 23.61 -7.66 -18.58
CA ASP A 18 23.89 -8.04 -19.96
C ASP A 18 22.91 -7.40 -20.94
N ALA A 19 21.61 -7.38 -20.61
CA ALA A 19 20.56 -6.83 -21.50
C ALA A 19 20.66 -5.32 -21.72
N TYR A 20 21.05 -4.57 -20.69
CA TYR A 20 21.12 -3.11 -20.74
C TYR A 20 22.56 -2.56 -20.67
N SER A 21 23.58 -3.43 -20.71
CA SER A 21 25.00 -3.05 -20.51
C SER A 21 25.18 -2.21 -19.23
N ALA A 22 24.45 -2.56 -18.18
CA ALA A 22 24.37 -1.82 -16.94
C ALA A 22 25.43 -2.27 -15.93
N THR A 23 25.93 -1.33 -15.12
CA THR A 23 26.84 -1.67 -14.02
C THR A 23 26.09 -2.33 -12.87
N LEU A 24 26.83 -3.02 -11.97
CA LEU A 24 26.23 -3.61 -10.77
C LEU A 24 25.51 -2.55 -9.90
N GLU A 25 26.04 -1.34 -9.83
CA GLU A 25 25.42 -0.22 -9.13
C GLU A 25 24.06 0.13 -9.77
N GLN A 26 24.00 0.20 -11.09
CA GLN A 26 22.76 0.43 -11.82
C GLN A 26 21.77 -0.71 -11.62
N ALA A 27 22.21 -1.96 -11.57
CA ALA A 27 21.34 -3.08 -11.23
C ALA A 27 20.71 -2.93 -9.82
N ASN A 28 21.46 -2.47 -8.82
CA ASN A 28 20.92 -2.19 -7.48
C ASN A 28 19.87 -1.08 -7.47
N TRP A 29 19.98 -0.07 -8.34
CA TRP A 29 18.94 0.96 -8.49
C TRP A 29 17.59 0.40 -8.92
N THR A 30 17.53 -0.78 -9.54
CA THR A 30 16.26 -1.42 -9.91
C THR A 30 15.40 -1.83 -8.69
N VAL A 31 16.02 -2.00 -7.53
CA VAL A 31 15.34 -2.25 -6.25
C VAL A 31 15.07 -0.93 -5.51
N ALA A 32 16.03 0.00 -5.54
CA ALA A 32 15.92 1.26 -4.82
C ALA A 32 14.85 2.20 -5.38
N ILE A 33 14.70 2.28 -6.70
CA ILE A 33 13.75 3.19 -7.36
C ILE A 33 12.29 2.84 -7.06
N PRO A 34 11.82 1.58 -7.19
CA PRO A 34 10.46 1.25 -6.76
C PRO A 34 10.25 1.41 -5.25
N ALA A 35 11.28 1.19 -4.43
CA ALA A 35 11.20 1.48 -2.99
C ALA A 35 11.02 2.98 -2.72
N LEU A 36 11.68 3.85 -3.49
CA LEU A 36 11.46 5.30 -3.44
C LEU A 36 10.03 5.66 -3.84
N GLY A 37 9.49 5.08 -4.91
CA GLY A 37 8.09 5.25 -5.31
C GLY A 37 7.12 4.83 -4.21
N LEU A 38 7.40 3.69 -3.56
CA LEU A 38 6.62 3.19 -2.43
C LEU A 38 6.67 4.14 -1.22
N ALA A 39 7.83 4.75 -0.93
CA ALA A 39 8.01 5.68 0.17
C ALA A 39 7.29 7.03 -0.04
N LEU A 40 7.30 7.53 -1.27
CA LEU A 40 6.61 8.78 -1.63
C LEU A 40 5.09 8.61 -1.76
N GLY A 41 4.64 7.41 -2.09
CA GLY A 41 3.24 7.11 -2.35
C GLY A 41 2.29 7.47 -1.21
N PRO A 42 2.54 7.13 0.05
CA PRO A 42 1.67 7.49 1.16
C PRO A 42 1.43 9.00 1.29
N LEU A 43 2.42 9.84 0.96
CA LEU A 43 2.27 11.29 0.99
C LEU A 43 1.30 11.79 -0.09
N ILE A 44 1.25 11.12 -1.23
CA ILE A 44 0.40 11.48 -2.36
C ILE A 44 -1.00 10.89 -2.19
N TRP A 45 -1.11 9.61 -1.82
CA TRP A 45 -2.36 8.87 -1.82
C TRP A 45 -3.18 8.99 -0.53
N ALA A 46 -2.58 9.35 0.62
CA ALA A 46 -3.31 9.40 1.90
C ALA A 46 -4.46 10.41 1.87
N SER A 47 -4.21 11.65 1.44
CA SER A 47 -5.25 12.68 1.39
C SER A 47 -6.38 12.36 0.40
N PRO A 48 -6.11 11.94 -0.85
CA PRO A 48 -7.18 11.52 -1.76
C PRO A 48 -7.97 10.32 -1.24
N ALA A 49 -7.33 9.38 -0.54
CA ALA A 49 -8.02 8.21 0.02
C ALA A 49 -9.04 8.59 1.11
N ASP A 50 -8.75 9.61 1.89
CA ASP A 50 -9.66 10.13 2.92
C ASP A 50 -10.77 11.05 2.34
N ILE A 51 -10.57 11.64 1.15
CA ILE A 51 -11.53 12.55 0.50
C ILE A 51 -12.48 11.80 -0.42
N ILE A 52 -11.93 11.02 -1.36
CA ILE A 52 -12.68 10.36 -2.44
C ILE A 52 -13.21 9.01 -1.97
N GLY A 53 -12.44 8.33 -1.11
CA GLY A 53 -12.75 6.98 -0.65
C GLY A 53 -11.55 6.05 -0.83
N ARG A 54 -11.55 4.96 -0.10
CA ARG A 54 -10.43 4.03 -0.07
C ARG A 54 -10.42 3.09 -1.27
N ARG A 55 -11.59 2.61 -1.66
CA ARG A 55 -11.75 1.69 -2.78
C ARG A 55 -11.26 2.28 -4.11
N PRO A 56 -11.72 3.48 -4.55
CA PRO A 56 -11.28 4.04 -5.83
C PRO A 56 -9.77 4.31 -5.86
N ILE A 57 -9.17 4.69 -4.73
CA ILE A 57 -7.71 4.92 -4.66
C ILE A 57 -6.92 3.62 -4.75
N LEU A 58 -7.37 2.53 -4.13
CA LEU A 58 -6.75 1.22 -4.28
C LEU A 58 -6.80 0.75 -5.74
N ILE A 59 -7.97 0.84 -6.38
CA ILE A 59 -8.15 0.46 -7.80
C ILE A 59 -7.25 1.32 -8.71
N LEU A 60 -7.21 2.64 -8.53
CA LEU A 60 -6.34 3.53 -9.31
C LEU A 60 -4.86 3.18 -9.13
N GLY A 61 -4.44 2.90 -7.90
CA GLY A 61 -3.08 2.45 -7.60
C GLY A 61 -2.74 1.14 -8.30
N THR A 62 -3.62 0.15 -8.23
CA THR A 62 -3.42 -1.16 -8.88
C THR A 62 -3.41 -1.04 -10.41
N ILE A 63 -4.25 -0.19 -11.01
CA ILE A 63 -4.23 0.10 -12.46
C ILE A 63 -2.89 0.73 -12.85
N MET A 64 -2.41 1.71 -12.08
CA MET A 64 -1.12 2.36 -12.32
C MET A 64 0.04 1.36 -12.20
N ALA A 65 0.00 0.49 -11.18
CA ALA A 65 0.99 -0.57 -11.00
C ALA A 65 0.98 -1.58 -12.16
N LEU A 66 -0.20 -1.99 -12.61
CA LEU A 66 -0.36 -2.89 -13.76
C LEU A 66 0.20 -2.27 -15.04
N ALA A 67 -0.19 -1.04 -15.35
CA ALA A 67 0.28 -0.33 -16.55
C ALA A 67 1.80 -0.14 -16.54
N SER A 68 2.36 0.27 -15.40
CA SER A 68 3.81 0.42 -15.24
C SER A 68 4.56 -0.90 -15.32
N THR A 69 3.98 -2.00 -14.83
CA THR A 69 4.59 -3.33 -14.93
C THR A 69 4.65 -3.82 -16.37
N ILE A 70 3.59 -3.59 -17.15
CA ILE A 70 3.59 -3.84 -18.60
C ILE A 70 4.62 -2.95 -19.29
N GLY A 71 4.70 -1.67 -18.93
CA GLY A 71 5.71 -0.75 -19.44
C GLY A 71 7.14 -1.22 -19.15
N ALA A 72 7.39 -1.75 -17.94
CA ALA A 72 8.68 -2.31 -17.57
C ALA A 72 9.03 -3.58 -18.37
N ALA A 73 8.04 -4.44 -18.68
CA ALA A 73 8.23 -5.64 -19.51
C ALA A 73 8.59 -5.31 -20.94
N LEU A 74 8.08 -4.20 -21.47
CA LEU A 74 8.27 -3.74 -22.86
C LEU A 74 9.41 -2.71 -23.02
N ALA A 75 10.04 -2.26 -21.93
CA ALA A 75 11.03 -1.20 -21.95
C ALA A 75 12.23 -1.58 -22.84
N PRO A 76 12.57 -0.73 -23.86
CA PRO A 76 13.73 -0.95 -24.71
C PRO A 76 15.03 -0.52 -24.02
N ASP A 77 14.96 0.55 -23.21
CA ASP A 77 16.10 1.21 -22.61
C ASP A 77 16.07 1.13 -21.07
N TYR A 78 17.25 1.20 -20.46
CA TYR A 78 17.39 1.25 -19.01
C TYR A 78 16.61 2.41 -18.37
N SER A 79 16.63 3.60 -18.98
CA SER A 79 15.91 4.76 -18.45
C SER A 79 14.40 4.56 -18.43
N SER A 80 13.83 4.00 -19.50
CA SER A 80 12.40 3.68 -19.60
C SER A 80 12.00 2.60 -18.57
N TYR A 81 12.87 1.61 -18.40
CA TYR A 81 12.68 0.57 -17.39
C TYR A 81 12.65 1.17 -15.99
N MET A 82 13.59 2.07 -15.65
CA MET A 82 13.65 2.72 -14.33
C MET A 82 12.44 3.62 -14.06
N ALA A 83 11.99 4.38 -15.06
CA ALA A 83 10.78 5.19 -14.95
C ALA A 83 9.55 4.30 -14.66
N ALA A 84 9.40 3.21 -15.39
CA ALA A 84 8.33 2.26 -15.17
C ALA A 84 8.40 1.64 -13.75
N ARG A 85 9.59 1.31 -13.26
CA ARG A 85 9.81 0.79 -11.89
C ARG A 85 9.41 1.78 -10.81
N PHE A 86 9.68 3.08 -11.01
CA PHE A 86 9.25 4.14 -10.10
C PHE A 86 7.73 4.21 -10.00
N PHE A 87 7.05 4.29 -11.15
CA PHE A 87 5.58 4.33 -11.19
C PHE A 87 4.95 3.03 -10.67
N GLN A 88 5.59 1.90 -10.86
CA GLN A 88 5.18 0.62 -10.29
C GLN A 88 5.18 0.69 -8.75
N GLY A 89 6.26 1.19 -8.13
CA GLY A 89 6.34 1.41 -6.69
C GLY A 89 5.29 2.40 -6.18
N LEU A 90 5.10 3.52 -6.88
CA LEU A 90 4.10 4.54 -6.56
C LEU A 90 2.67 3.99 -6.67
N GLY A 91 2.38 3.17 -7.67
CA GLY A 91 1.06 2.55 -7.88
C GLY A 91 0.70 1.52 -6.84
N VAL A 92 1.68 0.82 -6.28
CA VAL A 92 1.44 -0.21 -5.25
C VAL A 92 1.35 0.37 -3.84
N SER A 93 1.85 1.59 -3.64
CA SER A 93 1.90 2.23 -2.32
C SER A 93 0.54 2.41 -1.61
N PRO A 94 -0.61 2.63 -2.28
CA PRO A 94 -1.91 2.66 -1.61
C PRO A 94 -2.21 1.38 -0.83
N ALA A 95 -1.78 0.22 -1.31
CA ALA A 95 -2.01 -1.05 -0.63
C ALA A 95 -1.34 -1.09 0.75
N SER A 96 -0.20 -0.44 0.95
CA SER A 96 0.50 -0.38 2.23
C SER A 96 -0.16 0.57 3.23
N ASN A 97 -0.58 1.75 2.79
CA ASN A 97 -1.13 2.80 3.64
C ASN A 97 -2.65 2.65 3.83
N VAL A 98 -3.39 2.58 2.72
CA VAL A 98 -4.86 2.46 2.76
C VAL A 98 -5.28 1.09 3.29
N GLY A 99 -4.53 0.02 2.98
CA GLY A 99 -4.78 -1.32 3.53
C GLY A 99 -4.74 -1.34 5.05
N LEU A 100 -3.74 -0.69 5.66
CA LEU A 100 -3.65 -0.53 7.12
C LEU A 100 -4.84 0.26 7.68
N ALA A 101 -5.24 1.34 7.01
CA ALA A 101 -6.37 2.15 7.41
C ALA A 101 -7.70 1.35 7.33
N VAL A 102 -7.89 0.53 6.29
CA VAL A 102 -9.05 -0.37 6.16
C VAL A 102 -9.16 -1.33 7.34
N ILE A 103 -8.05 -1.95 7.76
CA ILE A 103 -8.04 -2.84 8.94
C ILE A 103 -8.44 -2.07 10.20
N ASN A 104 -7.88 -0.87 10.40
CA ASN A 104 -8.18 -0.06 11.56
C ASN A 104 -9.64 0.39 11.64
N ASP A 105 -10.30 0.58 10.50
CA ASP A 105 -11.69 1.01 10.45
C ASP A 105 -12.69 -0.16 10.50
N THR A 106 -12.30 -1.32 10.00
CA THR A 106 -13.19 -2.46 9.88
C THR A 106 -13.28 -3.27 11.18
N PHE A 107 -12.13 -3.44 11.89
CA PHE A 107 -12.04 -4.32 13.04
C PHE A 107 -12.08 -3.56 14.38
N PHE A 108 -12.65 -4.19 15.42
CA PHE A 108 -12.67 -3.66 16.78
C PHE A 108 -11.29 -3.75 17.44
N GLU A 109 -11.06 -2.93 18.47
CA GLU A 109 -9.76 -2.82 19.15
C GLU A 109 -9.20 -4.17 19.65
N HIS A 110 -10.07 -5.04 20.16
CA HIS A 110 -9.67 -6.35 20.70
C HIS A 110 -9.22 -7.36 19.63
N GLU A 111 -9.70 -7.22 18.37
CA GLU A 111 -9.31 -8.08 17.25
C GLU A 111 -8.23 -7.46 16.37
N ARG A 112 -8.05 -6.16 16.45
CA ARG A 112 -7.16 -5.39 15.59
C ARG A 112 -5.73 -5.89 15.60
N GLY A 113 -5.19 -6.25 16.79
CA GLY A 113 -3.82 -6.76 16.90
C GLY A 113 -3.59 -8.02 16.10
N GLN A 114 -4.50 -8.97 16.15
CA GLN A 114 -4.41 -10.23 15.39
C GLN A 114 -4.49 -9.98 13.88
N LYS A 115 -5.40 -9.11 13.43
CA LYS A 115 -5.57 -8.78 12.00
C LYS A 115 -4.37 -8.00 11.45
N LEU A 116 -3.81 -7.09 12.24
CA LEU A 116 -2.56 -6.40 11.93
C LEU A 116 -1.39 -7.39 11.80
N GLY A 117 -1.27 -8.34 12.73
CA GLY A 117 -0.25 -9.38 12.65
C GLY A 117 -0.36 -10.21 11.36
N LEU A 118 -1.58 -10.59 10.96
CA LEU A 118 -1.80 -11.30 9.69
C LEU A 118 -1.44 -10.45 8.48
N TRP A 119 -1.73 -9.15 8.51
CA TRP A 119 -1.36 -8.22 7.44
C TRP A 119 0.16 -8.06 7.32
N VAL A 120 0.88 -7.93 8.45
CA VAL A 120 2.36 -7.90 8.47
C VAL A 120 2.94 -9.20 7.93
N LEU A 121 2.42 -10.36 8.36
CA LEU A 121 2.83 -11.65 7.82
C LEU A 121 2.67 -11.72 6.30
N ALA A 122 1.54 -11.24 5.76
CA ALA A 122 1.32 -11.22 4.31
C ALA A 122 2.33 -10.33 3.57
N ILE A 123 2.79 -9.24 4.19
CA ILE A 123 3.85 -8.38 3.67
C ILE A 123 5.18 -9.13 3.63
N ASP A 124 5.55 -9.75 4.73
CA ASP A 124 6.82 -10.47 4.87
C ASP A 124 6.91 -11.68 3.94
N GLN A 125 5.80 -12.39 3.74
CA GLN A 125 5.72 -13.45 2.74
C GLN A 125 6.03 -12.94 1.33
N GLY A 126 5.57 -11.74 0.97
CA GLY A 126 5.91 -11.11 -0.32
C GLY A 126 7.41 -10.88 -0.49
N LEU A 127 8.11 -10.54 0.59
CA LEU A 127 9.56 -10.32 0.60
C LEU A 127 10.33 -11.64 0.39
N LEU A 128 9.86 -12.74 1.01
CA LEU A 128 10.50 -14.05 0.92
C LEU A 128 10.20 -14.77 -0.39
N PHE A 129 8.94 -14.79 -0.82
CA PHE A 129 8.54 -15.45 -2.06
C PHE A 129 8.96 -14.66 -3.31
N GLY A 130 9.24 -13.36 -3.19
CA GLY A 130 9.71 -12.53 -4.31
C GLY A 130 10.94 -13.13 -4.99
N PRO A 131 12.08 -13.26 -4.31
CA PRO A 131 13.30 -13.83 -4.89
C PRO A 131 13.15 -15.30 -5.29
N LEU A 132 12.37 -16.08 -4.53
CA LEU A 132 12.13 -17.49 -4.84
C LEU A 132 11.42 -17.65 -6.19
N ILE A 133 10.28 -17.00 -6.37
CA ILE A 133 9.52 -17.04 -7.62
C ILE A 133 10.33 -16.38 -8.74
N GLY A 134 10.98 -15.24 -8.43
CA GLY A 134 11.85 -14.54 -9.37
C GLY A 134 12.96 -15.42 -9.91
N GLY A 135 13.62 -16.22 -9.06
CA GLY A 135 14.67 -17.15 -9.46
C GLY A 135 14.17 -18.24 -10.39
N PHE A 136 13.03 -18.87 -10.10
CA PHE A 136 12.44 -19.87 -10.98
C PHE A 136 12.01 -19.28 -12.34
N VAL A 137 11.39 -18.12 -12.34
CA VAL A 137 10.90 -17.47 -13.57
C VAL A 137 12.05 -16.91 -14.39
N ASN A 138 13.14 -16.53 -13.75
CA ASN A 138 14.33 -16.03 -14.42
C ASN A 138 14.93 -17.07 -15.41
N ALA A 139 14.75 -18.36 -15.17
CA ALA A 139 15.14 -19.41 -16.10
C ALA A 139 14.47 -19.28 -17.49
N ALA A 140 13.30 -18.61 -17.55
CA ALA A 140 12.61 -18.29 -18.80
C ALA A 140 12.99 -16.90 -19.37
N GLY A 141 13.82 -16.14 -18.64
CA GLY A 141 14.31 -14.80 -19.00
C GLY A 141 13.75 -13.70 -18.11
N TYR A 142 14.55 -12.65 -17.88
CA TYR A 142 14.23 -11.55 -16.95
C TYR A 142 12.91 -10.82 -17.26
N ARG A 143 12.49 -10.74 -18.53
CA ARG A 143 11.21 -10.11 -18.92
C ARG A 143 9.99 -10.87 -18.44
N TRP A 144 10.09 -12.20 -18.29
CA TRP A 144 9.00 -13.02 -17.78
C TRP A 144 8.64 -12.72 -16.34
N ILE A 145 9.60 -12.22 -15.54
CA ILE A 145 9.35 -11.74 -14.17
C ILE A 145 8.34 -10.59 -14.18
N GLN A 146 8.49 -9.65 -15.11
CA GLN A 146 7.55 -8.53 -15.23
C GLN A 146 6.18 -8.98 -15.78
N TRP A 147 6.16 -9.89 -16.75
CA TRP A 147 4.91 -10.44 -17.26
C TRP A 147 4.13 -11.23 -16.19
N LEU A 148 4.80 -12.06 -15.41
CA LEU A 148 4.17 -12.75 -14.29
C LEU A 148 3.59 -11.74 -13.27
N SER A 149 4.37 -10.71 -12.93
CA SER A 149 3.91 -9.65 -12.03
C SER A 149 2.69 -8.91 -12.60
N ALA A 150 2.65 -8.65 -13.91
CA ALA A 150 1.49 -8.04 -14.56
C ALA A 150 0.24 -8.93 -14.48
N ILE A 151 0.39 -10.24 -14.69
CA ILE A 151 -0.72 -11.20 -14.53
C ILE A 151 -1.24 -11.18 -13.09
N LEU A 152 -0.35 -11.21 -12.11
CA LEU A 152 -0.72 -11.16 -10.69
C LEU A 152 -1.45 -9.84 -10.34
N PHE A 153 -1.00 -8.69 -10.86
CA PHE A 153 -1.73 -7.43 -10.69
C PHE A 153 -3.09 -7.44 -11.37
N GLY A 154 -3.20 -8.05 -12.54
CA GLY A 154 -4.50 -8.24 -13.21
C GLY A 154 -5.47 -9.04 -12.34
N VAL A 155 -5.02 -10.13 -11.73
CA VAL A 155 -5.83 -10.94 -10.81
C VAL A 155 -6.23 -10.13 -9.57
N VAL A 156 -5.28 -9.37 -8.97
CA VAL A 156 -5.57 -8.51 -7.82
C VAL A 156 -6.58 -7.43 -8.19
N LEU A 157 -6.43 -6.79 -9.35
CA LEU A 157 -7.38 -5.78 -9.84
C LEU A 157 -8.79 -6.35 -9.99
N LEU A 158 -8.92 -7.53 -10.57
CA LEU A 158 -10.21 -8.21 -10.65
C LEU A 158 -10.77 -8.52 -9.27
N ALA A 159 -9.95 -8.99 -8.35
CA ALA A 159 -10.37 -9.25 -6.98
C ALA A 159 -10.82 -7.95 -6.27
N GLU A 160 -10.11 -6.83 -6.43
CA GLU A 160 -10.49 -5.53 -5.88
C GLU A 160 -11.82 -5.03 -6.47
N LEU A 161 -12.05 -5.20 -7.77
CA LEU A 161 -13.29 -4.79 -8.42
C LEU A 161 -14.52 -5.57 -7.90
N PHE A 162 -14.38 -6.88 -7.69
CA PHE A 162 -15.51 -7.74 -7.31
C PHE A 162 -15.70 -7.88 -5.80
N PHE A 163 -14.62 -7.96 -5.02
CA PHE A 163 -14.68 -8.29 -3.60
C PHE A 163 -14.47 -7.11 -2.65
N LEU A 164 -13.88 -5.98 -3.10
CA LEU A 164 -13.58 -4.88 -2.22
C LEU A 164 -14.77 -3.92 -2.12
N PRO A 165 -15.52 -3.89 -1.00
CA PRO A 165 -16.54 -2.87 -0.75
C PRO A 165 -15.86 -1.54 -0.37
N GLU A 166 -16.57 -0.42 -0.48
CA GLU A 166 -16.11 0.86 0.09
C GLU A 166 -16.08 0.78 1.62
N THR A 167 -14.93 1.09 2.20
CA THR A 167 -14.68 0.96 3.64
C THR A 167 -14.54 2.30 4.38
N LEU A 168 -14.65 3.43 3.66
CA LEU A 168 -14.64 4.74 4.30
C LEU A 168 -15.91 4.96 5.12
N TYR A 169 -15.81 4.80 6.44
CA TYR A 169 -16.94 4.83 7.35
C TYR A 169 -16.74 5.90 8.44
N PRO A 170 -17.66 6.85 8.61
CA PRO A 170 -17.55 7.91 9.59
C PRO A 170 -17.88 7.41 11.02
N ARG A 171 -17.05 6.53 11.56
CA ARG A 171 -17.25 5.86 12.86
C ARG A 171 -17.45 6.85 14.02
N HIS A 172 -16.74 7.98 14.02
CA HIS A 172 -16.86 9.00 15.07
C HIS A 172 -18.23 9.67 15.11
N LEU A 173 -18.87 9.87 13.94
CA LEU A 173 -20.22 10.43 13.88
C LEU A 173 -21.26 9.45 14.42
N MET A 174 -21.13 8.17 14.12
CA MET A 174 -22.05 7.15 14.60
C MET A 174 -21.89 6.88 16.10
N LEU A 175 -20.66 6.89 16.62
CA LEU A 175 -20.44 6.77 18.06
C LEU A 175 -20.98 7.98 18.84
N ALA A 176 -20.89 9.18 18.26
CA ALA A 176 -21.48 10.39 18.84
C ALA A 176 -23.01 10.29 18.86
N GLU A 177 -23.64 9.77 17.79
CA GLU A 177 -25.09 9.58 17.71
C GLU A 177 -25.57 8.50 18.69
N THR A 178 -24.84 7.38 18.82
CA THR A 178 -25.15 6.32 19.78
C THR A 178 -25.03 6.82 21.22
N ARG A 179 -24.03 7.63 21.55
CA ARG A 179 -23.87 8.25 22.86
C ARG A 179 -24.94 9.29 23.14
N GLY A 180 -25.27 10.14 22.15
CA GLY A 180 -26.35 11.12 22.25
C GLY A 180 -27.73 10.47 22.42
N GLY A 181 -27.99 9.38 21.70
CA GLY A 181 -29.21 8.59 21.83
C GLY A 181 -29.32 7.86 23.17
N ALA A 182 -28.22 7.32 23.67
CA ALA A 182 -28.18 6.66 25.00
C ALA A 182 -28.37 7.70 26.14
N ALA A 183 -27.80 8.89 26.02
CA ALA A 183 -28.02 9.98 26.97
C ALA A 183 -29.47 10.49 26.96
N ALA A 184 -30.10 10.56 25.78
CA ALA A 184 -31.50 10.94 25.64
C ALA A 184 -32.48 9.91 26.24
N VAL A 185 -32.13 8.61 26.19
CA VAL A 185 -32.94 7.55 26.81
C VAL A 185 -32.83 7.54 28.35
N GLN A 186 -31.74 8.03 28.92
CA GLN A 186 -31.60 8.13 30.39
C GLN A 186 -32.24 9.37 31.00
N VAL A 187 -32.62 10.37 30.21
CA VAL A 187 -33.29 11.61 30.66
C VAL A 187 -34.80 11.60 30.39
N GLY A 188 -35.34 10.45 29.99
CA GLY A 188 -36.73 10.28 29.57
C GLY A 188 -37.72 10.05 30.67
N ASP A 189 -37.80 10.93 31.71
CA ASP A 189 -38.96 11.11 32.56
C ASP A 189 -39.12 12.61 32.89
N GLU A 190 -39.55 13.40 31.94
CA GLU A 190 -40.42 14.54 32.16
C GLU A 190 -40.76 15.26 30.82
N LYS A 191 -42.03 15.45 30.62
CA LYS A 191 -42.66 16.11 29.48
C LYS A 191 -42.12 17.52 29.26
N THR A 192 -41.50 17.79 28.14
CA THR A 192 -41.61 19.11 27.52
C THR A 192 -41.49 18.98 26.01
N VAL A 193 -42.58 19.29 25.35
CA VAL A 193 -42.70 19.46 23.90
C VAL A 193 -41.84 20.67 23.52
N ALA A 194 -40.68 20.44 22.94
CA ALA A 194 -39.91 21.48 22.30
C ALA A 194 -39.73 21.08 20.82
N SER A 195 -40.27 21.97 20.00
CA SER A 195 -40.18 22.11 18.55
C SER A 195 -38.94 21.47 17.98
N SER A 196 -39.10 20.34 17.26
CA SER A 196 -38.08 19.68 16.52
C SER A 196 -37.75 20.43 15.22
N ALA A 197 -36.68 21.22 15.24
CA ALA A 197 -35.99 21.50 14.00
C ALA A 197 -35.52 20.15 13.38
N PRO A 198 -35.73 19.92 12.09
CA PRO A 198 -35.29 18.67 11.46
C PRO A 198 -33.76 18.59 11.53
N SER A 199 -33.26 17.73 12.39
CA SER A 199 -31.82 17.55 12.52
C SER A 199 -31.28 17.02 11.18
N LYS A 200 -30.28 17.70 10.63
CA LYS A 200 -29.54 17.26 9.44
C LYS A 200 -28.99 15.82 9.55
N HIS A 201 -29.08 15.23 10.74
CA HIS A 201 -28.64 13.84 11.06
C HIS A 201 -29.65 12.76 10.65
N ALA A 202 -30.92 13.10 10.48
CA ALA A 202 -31.95 12.14 10.02
C ALA A 202 -31.72 11.68 8.57
N ASP A 203 -31.02 12.48 7.79
CA ASP A 203 -30.70 12.15 6.39
C ASP A 203 -29.55 11.16 6.25
N LEU A 204 -28.63 11.09 7.23
CA LEU A 204 -27.52 10.11 7.24
C LEU A 204 -28.02 8.66 7.43
N ARG A 205 -29.14 8.48 8.11
CA ARG A 205 -29.77 7.16 8.32
C ARG A 205 -30.47 6.64 7.07
N LYS A 206 -30.84 7.50 6.13
CA LYS A 206 -31.47 7.14 4.83
C LYS A 206 -30.44 6.75 3.77
N THR A 207 -29.18 7.14 3.90
CA THR A 207 -28.09 6.71 3.01
C THR A 207 -27.59 5.29 3.36
N LYS A 208 -28.52 4.37 3.53
CA LYS A 208 -28.30 2.99 3.99
C LYS A 208 -27.69 2.06 2.94
N LYS A 209 -27.31 2.56 1.79
CA LYS A 209 -26.54 1.83 0.78
C LYS A 209 -25.44 2.75 0.32
N LEU A 210 -24.25 2.58 0.88
CA LEU A 210 -23.04 3.09 0.24
C LEU A 210 -23.06 2.55 -1.19
N PRO A 211 -23.14 3.43 -2.21
CA PRO A 211 -23.08 2.96 -3.58
C PRO A 211 -21.73 2.26 -3.75
N PHE A 212 -21.72 1.21 -4.54
CA PHE A 212 -20.55 0.37 -4.80
C PHE A 212 -19.33 1.20 -5.32
N ALA A 213 -19.59 2.39 -5.84
CA ALA A 213 -18.60 3.39 -6.20
C ALA A 213 -19.10 4.77 -5.76
N ASN A 214 -18.61 5.31 -4.67
CA ASN A 214 -18.90 6.66 -4.24
C ASN A 214 -17.71 7.55 -4.61
N VAL A 215 -17.91 8.44 -5.58
CA VAL A 215 -16.90 9.42 -6.03
C VAL A 215 -17.15 10.79 -5.38
N THR A 216 -18.28 10.95 -4.68
CA THR A 216 -18.63 12.22 -4.03
C THR A 216 -18.11 12.25 -2.58
N PRO A 217 -17.51 13.37 -2.13
CA PRO A 217 -17.08 13.53 -0.74
C PRO A 217 -18.25 13.29 0.22
N LEU A 218 -18.05 12.50 1.26
CA LEU A 218 -19.08 12.20 2.26
C LEU A 218 -19.47 13.49 3.01
N PRO A 219 -20.74 13.90 3.02
CA PRO A 219 -21.17 15.09 3.72
C PRO A 219 -21.01 14.90 5.24
N GLY A 220 -20.46 15.91 5.92
CA GLY A 220 -20.29 15.92 7.38
C GLY A 220 -18.92 15.49 7.90
N ILE A 221 -18.00 15.06 7.03
CA ILE A 221 -16.60 14.81 7.38
C ILE A 221 -15.79 16.07 7.05
N GLN A 222 -14.97 16.54 7.99
CA GLN A 222 -13.97 17.58 7.68
C GLN A 222 -12.85 16.92 6.88
N HIS A 223 -12.87 17.12 5.55
CA HIS A 223 -11.85 16.59 4.66
C HIS A 223 -10.51 17.31 4.91
N PRO A 224 -9.42 16.58 5.16
CA PRO A 224 -8.11 17.20 5.26
C PRO A 224 -7.74 17.83 3.90
N LYS A 225 -7.10 18.99 3.93
CA LYS A 225 -6.52 19.57 2.72
C LYS A 225 -5.36 18.69 2.24
N LEU A 226 -5.11 18.64 0.93
CA LEU A 226 -4.05 17.79 0.35
C LEU A 226 -2.68 17.98 1.01
N TYR A 227 -2.35 19.20 1.42
CA TYR A 227 -1.07 19.48 2.10
C TYR A 227 -1.06 19.18 3.61
N ASP A 228 -2.23 18.96 4.24
CA ASP A 228 -2.30 18.64 5.68
C ASP A 228 -1.57 17.35 6.02
N THR A 229 -1.56 16.38 5.13
CA THR A 229 -0.81 15.11 5.31
C THR A 229 0.68 15.38 5.44
N ILE A 230 1.25 16.24 4.60
CA ILE A 230 2.67 16.59 4.64
C ILE A 230 2.98 17.36 5.93
N ILE A 231 2.12 18.31 6.31
CA ILE A 231 2.30 19.08 7.55
C ILE A 231 2.19 18.19 8.79
N ARG A 232 1.22 17.27 8.81
CA ARG A 232 1.06 16.30 9.92
C ARG A 232 2.25 15.36 10.00
N PHE A 233 2.73 14.86 8.87
CA PHE A 233 3.94 14.05 8.78
C PHE A 233 5.15 14.81 9.35
N ALA A 234 5.41 16.04 8.90
CA ALA A 234 6.48 16.87 9.41
C ALA A 234 6.36 17.15 10.93
N LYS A 235 5.13 17.42 11.42
CA LYS A 235 4.87 17.61 12.85
C LYS A 235 5.15 16.36 13.68
N THR A 236 4.95 15.15 13.12
CA THR A 236 5.21 13.89 13.82
C THR A 236 6.69 13.72 14.14
N PHE A 237 7.60 14.24 13.29
CA PHE A 237 9.03 14.24 13.56
C PHE A 237 9.47 15.14 14.74
N LYS A 238 8.60 16.02 15.19
CA LYS A 238 8.86 16.83 16.41
C LYS A 238 8.93 15.96 17.67
N TYR A 239 8.28 14.80 17.67
CA TYR A 239 8.34 13.87 18.79
C TYR A 239 9.57 12.96 18.63
N THR A 240 10.58 13.15 19.45
CA THR A 240 11.88 12.45 19.37
C THR A 240 11.76 10.92 19.35
N VAL A 241 10.74 10.37 20.00
CA VAL A 241 10.48 8.92 20.04
C VAL A 241 10.17 8.36 18.63
N VAL A 242 9.49 9.12 17.78
CA VAL A 242 9.11 8.68 16.43
C VAL A 242 10.32 8.51 15.52
N PRO A 243 11.19 9.52 15.29
CA PRO A 243 12.37 9.32 14.45
C PRO A 243 13.32 8.27 15.01
N LEU A 244 13.46 8.16 16.35
CA LEU A 244 14.31 7.16 16.96
C LEU A 244 13.80 5.73 16.70
N SER A 245 12.52 5.48 16.88
CA SER A 245 11.91 4.17 16.59
C SER A 245 11.98 3.82 15.10
N ILE A 246 11.75 4.79 14.21
CA ILE A 246 11.89 4.59 12.76
C ILE A 246 13.33 4.26 12.40
N MET A 247 14.33 4.99 12.94
CA MET A 247 15.73 4.71 12.69
C MET A 247 16.15 3.32 13.17
N THR A 248 15.71 2.90 14.35
CA THR A 248 16.01 1.57 14.90
C THR A 248 15.38 0.48 14.03
N TYR A 249 14.13 0.66 13.60
CA TYR A 249 13.44 -0.27 12.71
C TYR A 249 14.12 -0.35 11.34
N CYS A 250 14.45 0.80 10.72
CA CYS A 250 15.14 0.85 9.44
C CYS A 250 16.53 0.20 9.53
N PHE A 251 17.29 0.46 10.60
CA PHE A 251 18.60 -0.15 10.77
C PHE A 251 18.50 -1.68 10.92
N GLY A 252 17.60 -2.20 11.77
CA GLY A 252 17.45 -3.63 11.97
C GLY A 252 16.90 -4.37 10.74
N TRP A 253 15.86 -3.82 10.14
CA TRP A 253 15.14 -4.49 9.06
C TRP A 253 15.81 -4.31 7.69
N TYR A 254 16.07 -3.06 7.27
CA TYR A 254 16.60 -2.79 5.95
C TYR A 254 18.09 -3.12 5.82
N TRP A 255 18.88 -2.80 6.83
CA TRP A 255 20.30 -3.10 6.78
C TRP A 255 20.56 -4.60 6.75
N TRP A 256 19.92 -5.36 7.60
CA TRP A 256 20.21 -6.78 7.72
C TRP A 256 19.45 -7.63 6.69
N VAL A 257 18.14 -7.51 6.60
CA VAL A 257 17.31 -8.34 5.71
C VAL A 257 17.59 -8.03 4.25
N LEU A 258 17.63 -6.75 3.87
CA LEU A 258 17.88 -6.37 2.48
C LEU A 258 19.31 -6.70 2.04
N SER A 259 20.31 -6.52 2.92
CA SER A 259 21.70 -6.90 2.64
C SER A 259 21.83 -8.38 2.38
N VAL A 260 21.21 -9.25 3.20
CA VAL A 260 21.24 -10.69 3.00
C VAL A 260 20.57 -11.06 1.67
N VAL A 261 19.41 -10.52 1.38
CA VAL A 261 18.67 -10.82 0.13
C VAL A 261 19.45 -10.38 -1.11
N THR A 262 20.18 -9.27 -1.06
CA THR A 262 20.95 -8.76 -2.21
C THR A 262 22.33 -9.40 -2.33
N LEU A 263 23.01 -9.67 -1.21
CA LEU A 263 24.38 -10.19 -1.21
C LEU A 263 24.45 -11.70 -1.44
N VAL A 264 23.49 -12.46 -0.97
CA VAL A 264 23.49 -13.94 -1.12
C VAL A 264 23.55 -14.36 -2.58
N PRO A 265 22.70 -13.89 -3.50
CA PRO A 265 22.78 -14.27 -4.91
C PRO A 265 24.13 -13.90 -5.55
N VAL A 266 24.66 -12.72 -5.23
CA VAL A 266 25.96 -12.25 -5.74
C VAL A 266 27.10 -13.10 -5.22
N ALA A 267 27.09 -13.44 -3.92
CA ALA A 267 28.10 -14.31 -3.32
C ALA A 267 28.09 -15.72 -3.94
N TYR A 268 26.90 -16.31 -4.12
CA TYR A 268 26.78 -17.62 -4.76
C TYR A 268 27.22 -17.59 -6.22
N ALA A 269 26.89 -16.56 -6.99
CA ALA A 269 27.35 -16.42 -8.36
C ALA A 269 28.87 -16.29 -8.46
N THR A 270 29.53 -15.67 -7.46
CA THR A 270 30.98 -15.45 -7.45
C THR A 270 31.75 -16.65 -6.93
N TYR A 271 31.23 -17.37 -5.92
CA TYR A 271 31.97 -18.45 -5.23
C TYR A 271 31.61 -19.88 -5.68
N ALA A 272 30.58 -20.07 -6.51
CA ALA A 272 30.15 -21.38 -6.98
C ALA A 272 30.29 -21.60 -8.49
N PRO A 273 31.41 -21.20 -9.15
CA PRO A 273 31.62 -21.52 -10.56
C PRO A 273 31.85 -23.04 -10.80
N HIS A 274 32.04 -23.84 -9.74
CA HIS A 274 32.40 -25.25 -9.83
C HIS A 274 31.23 -26.25 -9.70
N ILE A 275 29.98 -25.76 -9.55
CA ILE A 275 28.79 -26.63 -9.40
C ILE A 275 28.02 -26.80 -10.72
N GLN A 276 28.43 -26.11 -11.78
CA GLN A 276 27.82 -26.19 -13.12
C GLN A 276 28.61 -27.09 -14.08
N GLY A 277 29.36 -28.06 -13.58
CA GLY A 277 30.02 -29.09 -14.36
C GLY A 277 29.35 -30.43 -14.25
#